data_54fe6092a6e5cc5d98a19581e3353b0d
#
_entry.id   54fe6092a6e5cc5d98a19581e3353b0d
#
_cell.length_a   1.000
_cell.length_b   1.000
_cell.length_c   1.000
_cell.angle_alpha   90.00
_cell.angle_beta   90.00
_cell.angle_gamma   90.00
#
_symmetry.space_group_name_H-M   'P 1'
#
loop_
_entity.id
_entity.type
_entity.pdbx_description
1 polymer ?
#
loop_
_entity_poly.entity_id
_entity_poly.type
_entity_poly.pdbx_seq_one_letter_code
_entity_poly.pdbx_strand_id
1 'polypeptide(L)'
;QTTFNVSKVSDIETYIPLNIGTLDTIIYTLALRNDPLSLEDIPVEGMVNTRIFGDEEVYVTINPNANLSSKTTIAALEIDKVIDNDYLYSIPVHSAMTQENVQGYPVKSCYDATDASTVIWLTLGSETKVYTEEYCIIIVGTNEDEIIRAADRFIYQLLGIMK
;
A
#
# COMPACT_ATOMS: atom_id res chain seq x y z
N GLN A 1 -23.03 5.94 0.83
CA GLN A 1 -21.78 6.35 0.18
C GLN A 1 -21.09 7.42 1.01
N THR A 2 -19.83 7.22 1.33
CA THR A 2 -19.06 8.14 2.16
C THR A 2 -18.36 9.18 1.28
N THR A 3 -18.45 10.44 1.66
CA THR A 3 -17.75 11.54 0.97
C THR A 3 -16.49 11.89 1.76
N PHE A 4 -15.37 11.98 1.07
CA PHE A 4 -14.08 12.35 1.65
C PHE A 4 -13.65 13.72 1.13
N ASN A 5 -13.17 14.57 2.04
CA ASN A 5 -12.55 15.82 1.68
C ASN A 5 -11.04 15.64 1.56
N VAL A 6 -10.50 15.89 0.38
CA VAL A 6 -9.07 15.73 0.09
C VAL A 6 -8.49 17.12 -0.21
N SER A 7 -7.42 17.46 0.49
CA SER A 7 -6.72 18.73 0.30
C SER A 7 -5.28 18.50 -0.08
N LYS A 8 -4.86 19.08 -1.20
CA LYS A 8 -3.45 19.07 -1.60
C LYS A 8 -2.75 20.25 -0.90
N VAL A 9 -1.88 19.91 0.05
CA VAL A 9 -1.17 20.92 0.87
C VAL A 9 0.13 21.36 0.22
N SER A 10 0.77 20.45 -0.54
CA SER A 10 2.01 20.73 -1.27
C SER A 10 2.10 19.80 -2.47
N ASP A 11 3.13 19.99 -3.32
CA ASP A 11 3.38 19.10 -4.47
C ASP A 11 3.77 17.68 -4.07
N ILE A 12 4.13 17.45 -2.80
CA ILE A 12 4.62 16.17 -2.30
C ILE A 12 3.71 15.52 -1.26
N GLU A 13 2.65 16.19 -0.81
CA GLU A 13 1.74 15.63 0.21
C GLU A 13 0.29 16.02 -0.05
N THR A 14 -0.59 15.04 0.14
CA THR A 14 -2.05 15.21 0.13
C THR A 14 -2.59 14.77 1.48
N TYR A 15 -3.37 15.63 2.14
CA TYR A 15 -3.98 15.32 3.43
C TYR A 15 -5.42 14.90 3.25
N ILE A 16 -5.77 13.78 3.89
CA ILE A 16 -7.09 13.16 3.79
C ILE A 16 -7.67 13.04 5.19
N PRO A 17 -8.71 13.83 5.54
CA PRO A 17 -9.40 13.64 6.81
C PRO A 17 -10.31 12.41 6.73
N LEU A 18 -10.17 11.52 7.70
CA LEU A 18 -10.97 10.30 7.81
C LEU A 18 -11.81 10.37 9.08
N ASN A 19 -13.10 10.07 8.97
CA ASN A 19 -13.97 9.90 10.13
C ASN A 19 -13.84 8.47 10.66
N ILE A 20 -13.45 8.33 11.92
CA ILE A 20 -13.21 7.06 12.57
C ILE A 20 -14.12 6.94 13.79
N GLY A 21 -14.79 5.81 13.91
CA GLY A 21 -15.66 5.51 15.03
C GLY A 21 -17.14 5.73 14.73
N THR A 22 -17.99 5.22 15.62
CA THR A 22 -19.45 5.24 15.48
C THR A 22 -20.15 6.09 16.54
N LEU A 23 -19.59 6.22 17.73
CA LEU A 23 -20.17 6.99 18.83
C LEU A 23 -19.46 8.31 19.05
N ASP A 24 -18.12 8.28 19.13
CA ASP A 24 -17.30 9.47 19.22
C ASP A 24 -16.47 9.55 17.94
N THR A 25 -16.94 10.36 17.00
CA THR A 25 -16.26 10.51 15.71
C THR A 25 -14.92 11.23 15.88
N ILE A 26 -13.84 10.55 15.59
CA ILE A 26 -12.50 11.10 15.54
C ILE A 26 -12.17 11.39 14.08
N ILE A 27 -11.65 12.59 13.81
CA ILE A 27 -11.13 12.94 12.49
C ILE A 27 -9.64 12.62 12.49
N TYR A 28 -9.26 11.62 11.70
CA TYR A 28 -7.87 11.27 11.47
C TYR A 28 -7.41 11.85 10.14
N THR A 29 -6.27 12.53 10.12
CA THR A 29 -5.71 13.10 8.90
C THR A 29 -4.57 12.23 8.39
N LEU A 30 -4.76 11.63 7.22
CA LEU A 30 -3.78 10.81 6.54
C LEU A 30 -3.03 11.66 5.50
N ALA A 31 -1.71 11.59 5.51
CA ALA A 31 -0.86 12.26 4.53
C ALA A 31 -0.31 11.24 3.53
N LEU A 32 -0.63 11.42 2.25
CA LEU A 32 -0.08 10.66 1.13
C LEU A 32 0.59 11.59 0.13
N ARG A 33 1.50 11.06 -0.68
CA ARG A 33 2.24 11.87 -1.64
C ARG A 33 1.43 12.31 -2.84
N ASN A 34 0.49 11.48 -3.28
CA ASN A 34 -0.29 11.75 -4.48
C ASN A 34 -1.77 11.91 -4.13
N ASP A 35 -2.45 12.81 -4.83
CA ASP A 35 -3.90 12.98 -4.70
C ASP A 35 -4.65 11.95 -5.58
N PRO A 36 -5.93 11.64 -5.27
CA PRO A 36 -6.66 10.62 -6.01
C PRO A 36 -6.82 10.92 -7.50
N LEU A 37 -7.04 12.18 -7.88
CA LEU A 37 -7.26 12.56 -9.27
C LEU A 37 -6.04 12.26 -10.15
N SER A 38 -4.84 12.45 -9.60
CA SER A 38 -3.59 12.18 -10.32
C SER A 38 -3.31 10.68 -10.52
N LEU A 39 -4.10 9.80 -9.88
CA LEU A 39 -3.89 8.35 -9.90
C LEU A 39 -4.97 7.58 -10.68
N GLU A 40 -5.90 8.28 -11.33
CA GLU A 40 -7.01 7.65 -12.04
C GLU A 40 -6.56 6.78 -13.22
N ASP A 41 -5.39 7.05 -13.76
CA ASP A 41 -4.79 6.28 -14.86
C ASP A 41 -4.20 4.93 -14.44
N ILE A 42 -4.07 4.67 -13.12
CA ILE A 42 -3.47 3.44 -12.63
C ILE A 42 -4.56 2.40 -12.40
N PRO A 43 -4.58 1.29 -13.16
CA PRO A 43 -5.56 0.25 -12.97
C PRO A 43 -5.31 -0.57 -11.70
N VAL A 44 -6.40 -1.00 -11.07
CA VAL A 44 -6.38 -1.95 -9.96
C VAL A 44 -7.19 -3.17 -10.39
N GLU A 45 -6.56 -4.33 -10.46
CA GLU A 45 -7.17 -5.58 -10.86
C GLU A 45 -7.30 -6.52 -9.67
N GLY A 46 -8.48 -7.10 -9.49
CA GLY A 46 -8.77 -7.99 -8.37
C GLY A 46 -9.33 -7.27 -7.16
N MET A 47 -9.55 -8.02 -6.08
CA MET A 47 -10.24 -7.55 -4.89
C MET A 47 -9.25 -7.22 -3.77
N VAL A 48 -8.46 -6.15 -3.97
CA VAL A 48 -7.38 -5.78 -3.04
C VAL A 48 -7.88 -5.42 -1.64
N ASN A 49 -9.02 -4.77 -1.55
CA ASN A 49 -9.58 -4.30 -0.28
C ASN A 49 -10.09 -5.43 0.63
N THR A 50 -10.50 -6.56 0.08
CA THR A 50 -10.93 -7.72 0.87
C THR A 50 -9.77 -8.63 1.23
N ARG A 51 -8.64 -8.49 0.58
CA ARG A 51 -7.47 -9.36 0.77
C ARG A 51 -6.85 -9.20 2.16
N ILE A 52 -6.74 -7.96 2.62
CA ILE A 52 -6.07 -7.61 3.88
C ILE A 52 -7.02 -7.70 5.06
N PHE A 53 -8.29 -7.53 4.84
CA PHE A 53 -9.29 -7.46 5.90
C PHE A 53 -9.30 -8.76 6.70
N GLY A 54 -9.00 -8.66 7.99
CA GLY A 54 -8.94 -9.81 8.89
C GLY A 54 -7.59 -10.53 8.95
N ASP A 55 -6.58 -10.05 8.24
CA ASP A 55 -5.23 -10.60 8.31
C ASP A 55 -4.64 -10.47 9.72
N GLU A 56 -3.82 -11.43 10.11
CA GLU A 56 -3.05 -11.40 11.36
C GLU A 56 -1.79 -10.55 11.22
N GLU A 57 -1.20 -10.54 10.03
CA GLU A 57 -0.02 -9.75 9.68
C GLU A 57 0.08 -9.56 8.18
N VAL A 58 0.86 -8.58 7.76
CA VAL A 58 1.13 -8.28 6.34
C VAL A 58 2.63 -8.11 6.16
N TYR A 59 3.16 -8.68 5.09
CA TYR A 59 4.56 -8.47 4.70
C TYR A 59 4.62 -7.58 3.46
N VAL A 60 5.47 -6.56 3.52
CA VAL A 60 5.83 -5.77 2.33
C VAL A 60 7.22 -6.19 1.90
N THR A 61 7.35 -6.70 0.70
CA THR A 61 8.57 -7.34 0.20
C THR A 61 9.09 -6.68 -1.08
N ILE A 62 10.40 -6.64 -1.22
CA ILE A 62 11.10 -6.15 -2.41
C ILE A 62 12.17 -7.14 -2.83
N ASN A 63 12.57 -7.07 -4.10
CA ASN A 63 13.70 -7.87 -4.59
C ASN A 63 15.02 -7.17 -4.22
N PRO A 64 15.88 -7.78 -3.40
CA PRO A 64 17.15 -7.16 -2.99
C PRO A 64 18.13 -6.97 -4.16
N ASN A 65 17.93 -7.68 -5.26
CA ASN A 65 18.80 -7.62 -6.44
C ASN A 65 18.29 -6.66 -7.52
N ALA A 66 17.16 -5.98 -7.29
CA ALA A 66 16.58 -5.05 -8.26
C ALA A 66 17.21 -3.66 -8.24
N ASN A 67 18.20 -3.45 -7.38
CA ASN A 67 18.90 -2.15 -7.21
C ASN A 67 17.94 -0.99 -6.94
N LEU A 68 16.96 -1.22 -6.07
CA LEU A 68 15.99 -0.20 -5.67
C LEU A 68 16.60 0.76 -4.66
N SER A 69 16.21 2.03 -4.76
CA SER A 69 16.68 3.09 -3.86
C SER A 69 15.72 3.30 -2.68
N SER A 70 16.01 4.31 -1.88
CA SER A 70 15.13 4.75 -0.78
C SER A 70 13.74 5.20 -1.24
N LYS A 71 13.53 5.48 -2.52
CA LYS A 71 12.20 5.82 -3.05
C LYS A 71 11.20 4.69 -2.86
N THR A 72 11.62 3.45 -3.07
CA THR A 72 10.74 2.29 -2.83
C THR A 72 10.41 2.15 -1.35
N THR A 73 11.32 2.54 -0.46
CA THR A 73 11.04 2.60 0.98
C THR A 73 9.90 3.58 1.30
N ILE A 74 9.81 4.69 0.58
CA ILE A 74 8.70 5.64 0.72
C ILE A 74 7.37 4.95 0.43
N ALA A 75 7.30 4.17 -0.65
CA ALA A 75 6.10 3.41 -0.99
C ALA A 75 5.70 2.44 0.15
N ALA A 76 6.68 1.72 0.69
CA ALA A 76 6.45 0.81 1.81
C ALA A 76 5.92 1.55 3.05
N LEU A 77 6.48 2.72 3.37
CA LEU A 77 6.04 3.54 4.50
C LEU A 77 4.63 4.11 4.31
N GLU A 78 4.25 4.46 3.09
CA GLU A 78 2.89 4.90 2.79
C GLU A 78 1.87 3.79 3.10
N ILE A 79 2.19 2.56 2.74
CA ILE A 79 1.36 1.38 3.02
C ILE A 79 1.28 1.11 4.54
N ASP A 80 2.42 1.18 5.21
CA ASP A 80 2.53 0.98 6.65
C ASP A 80 1.67 1.95 7.45
N LYS A 81 1.64 3.23 7.06
CA LYS A 81 0.83 4.26 7.69
C LYS A 81 -0.66 3.91 7.78
N VAL A 82 -1.16 3.11 6.87
CA VAL A 82 -2.59 2.78 6.79
C VAL A 82 -2.88 1.42 7.41
N ILE A 83 -2.10 0.42 7.07
CA ILE A 83 -2.35 -0.96 7.52
C ILE A 83 -1.93 -1.15 8.97
N ASP A 84 -0.76 -0.67 9.36
CA ASP A 84 -0.26 -0.72 10.74
C ASP A 84 -0.58 0.59 11.46
N ASN A 85 -1.86 0.89 11.55
CA ASN A 85 -2.36 2.10 12.17
C ASN A 85 -3.51 1.76 13.10
N ASP A 86 -3.35 2.07 14.38
CA ASP A 86 -4.31 1.71 15.43
C ASP A 86 -5.71 2.27 15.19
N TYR A 87 -5.83 3.37 14.46
CA TYR A 87 -7.12 3.99 14.13
C TYR A 87 -7.74 3.47 12.84
N LEU A 88 -7.01 2.69 12.04
CA LEU A 88 -7.46 2.18 10.75
C LEU A 88 -7.56 0.65 10.79
N TYR A 89 -6.57 -0.06 10.24
CA TYR A 89 -6.61 -1.52 10.17
C TYR A 89 -6.01 -2.21 11.37
N SER A 90 -5.00 -1.60 11.99
CA SER A 90 -4.29 -2.12 13.16
C SER A 90 -3.71 -3.53 12.91
N ILE A 91 -3.17 -3.75 11.72
CA ILE A 91 -2.54 -5.01 11.31
C ILE A 91 -1.04 -4.79 11.27
N PRO A 92 -0.22 -5.60 11.98
CA PRO A 92 1.23 -5.46 11.92
C PRO A 92 1.77 -5.62 10.50
N VAL A 93 2.63 -4.70 10.08
CA VAL A 93 3.31 -4.74 8.79
C VAL A 93 4.79 -4.99 9.01
N HIS A 94 5.32 -6.01 8.35
CA HIS A 94 6.72 -6.41 8.42
C HIS A 94 7.41 -6.19 7.09
N SER A 95 8.64 -5.67 7.14
CA SER A 95 9.50 -5.59 5.97
C SER A 95 10.10 -6.96 5.66
N ALA A 96 10.17 -7.30 4.38
CA ALA A 96 10.71 -8.56 3.89
C ALA A 96 11.44 -8.36 2.57
N MET A 97 12.16 -9.38 2.12
CA MET A 97 12.77 -9.43 0.80
C MET A 97 12.43 -10.75 0.11
N THR A 98 12.37 -10.72 -1.21
CA THR A 98 11.96 -11.90 -2.00
C THR A 98 13.00 -13.00 -2.02
N GLN A 99 14.24 -12.70 -1.62
CA GLN A 99 15.38 -13.61 -1.62
C GLN A 99 16.25 -13.37 -0.40
N GLU A 100 17.19 -14.30 -0.15
CA GLU A 100 18.22 -14.13 0.87
C GLU A 100 18.93 -12.79 0.72
N ASN A 101 19.17 -12.15 1.85
CA ASN A 101 19.72 -10.79 1.89
C ASN A 101 20.69 -10.61 3.06
N VAL A 102 21.65 -9.72 2.89
CA VAL A 102 22.69 -9.45 3.91
C VAL A 102 22.14 -8.63 5.08
N GLN A 103 21.01 -7.95 4.91
CA GLN A 103 20.37 -7.14 5.94
C GLN A 103 19.64 -7.96 7.00
N GLY A 104 19.40 -9.24 6.76
CA GLY A 104 18.72 -10.12 7.70
C GLY A 104 17.19 -10.01 7.71
N TYR A 105 16.58 -9.41 6.70
CA TYR A 105 15.13 -9.38 6.58
C TYR A 105 14.57 -10.77 6.26
N PRO A 106 13.36 -11.11 6.74
CA PRO A 106 12.74 -12.38 6.38
C PRO A 106 12.56 -12.49 4.88
N VAL A 107 12.66 -13.72 4.36
CA VAL A 107 12.42 -14.01 2.95
C VAL A 107 10.94 -14.31 2.76
N LYS A 108 10.25 -13.47 2.01
CA LYS A 108 8.82 -13.61 1.70
C LYS A 108 8.58 -13.24 0.24
N SER A 109 7.92 -14.13 -0.47
CA SER A 109 7.46 -13.90 -1.85
C SER A 109 5.96 -14.16 -1.93
N CYS A 110 5.37 -14.01 -3.11
CA CYS A 110 3.95 -14.33 -3.29
C CYS A 110 3.60 -15.77 -2.93
N TYR A 111 4.55 -16.70 -3.00
CA TYR A 111 4.34 -18.10 -2.59
C TYR A 111 4.12 -18.27 -1.09
N ASP A 112 4.54 -17.29 -0.29
CA ASP A 112 4.41 -17.33 1.17
C ASP A 112 3.12 -16.70 1.65
N ALA A 113 2.35 -16.09 0.78
CA ALA A 113 1.07 -15.46 1.12
C ALA A 113 0.02 -16.51 1.48
N THR A 114 -0.76 -16.25 2.52
CA THR A 114 -1.84 -17.12 3.00
C THR A 114 -3.13 -16.33 3.21
N ASP A 115 -4.20 -17.01 3.54
CA ASP A 115 -5.48 -16.37 3.87
C ASP A 115 -5.44 -15.53 5.16
N ALA A 116 -4.42 -15.72 6.00
CA ALA A 116 -4.21 -14.95 7.24
C ALA A 116 -3.05 -13.97 7.14
N SER A 117 -2.27 -14.00 6.07
CA SER A 117 -1.08 -13.18 5.90
C SER A 117 -0.87 -12.80 4.44
N THR A 118 -1.25 -11.59 4.10
CA THR A 118 -1.02 -11.04 2.75
C THR A 118 0.46 -10.67 2.58
N VAL A 119 0.99 -10.96 1.40
CA VAL A 119 2.28 -10.43 0.95
C VAL A 119 2.01 -9.36 -0.09
N ILE A 120 2.57 -8.18 0.13
CA ILE A 120 2.52 -7.05 -0.80
C ILE A 120 3.90 -6.92 -1.43
N TRP A 121 4.00 -7.16 -2.71
CA TRP A 121 5.26 -7.11 -3.46
C TRP A 121 5.35 -5.82 -4.26
N LEU A 122 6.35 -5.00 -3.94
CA LEU A 122 6.67 -3.77 -4.66
C LEU A 122 7.74 -4.09 -5.71
N THR A 123 7.44 -3.88 -6.98
CA THR A 123 8.35 -4.30 -8.06
C THR A 123 8.31 -3.35 -9.26
N LEU A 124 9.35 -3.43 -10.07
CA LEU A 124 9.41 -2.75 -11.37
C LEU A 124 8.81 -3.65 -12.45
N GLY A 125 8.20 -3.05 -13.45
CA GLY A 125 7.62 -3.77 -14.58
C GLY A 125 7.38 -2.88 -15.78
N SER A 126 6.69 -3.42 -16.78
CA SER A 126 6.45 -2.73 -18.05
C SER A 126 5.30 -1.74 -18.01
N GLU A 127 4.44 -1.82 -17.00
CA GLU A 127 3.33 -0.88 -16.80
C GLU A 127 3.08 -0.64 -15.31
N THR A 128 2.51 0.52 -14.98
CA THR A 128 2.15 0.85 -13.61
C THR A 128 0.75 0.36 -13.32
N LYS A 129 0.63 -0.54 -12.35
CA LYS A 129 -0.67 -1.11 -11.94
C LYS A 129 -0.61 -1.79 -10.58
N VAL A 130 -1.78 -2.10 -10.04
CA VAL A 130 -1.94 -2.94 -8.85
C VAL A 130 -2.79 -4.14 -9.24
N TYR A 131 -2.37 -5.34 -8.88
CA TYR A 131 -3.16 -6.54 -9.14
C TYR A 131 -2.94 -7.60 -8.07
N THR A 132 -3.80 -8.61 -8.05
CA THR A 132 -3.73 -9.70 -7.07
C THR A 132 -3.45 -11.02 -7.74
N GLU A 133 -2.64 -11.85 -7.08
CA GLU A 133 -2.46 -13.26 -7.39
C GLU A 133 -2.72 -14.04 -6.10
N GLU A 134 -3.84 -14.74 -6.04
CA GLU A 134 -4.29 -15.44 -4.84
C GLU A 134 -4.28 -14.51 -3.61
N TYR A 135 -3.39 -14.76 -2.64
CA TYR A 135 -3.27 -13.96 -1.42
C TYR A 135 -2.17 -12.90 -1.50
N CYS A 136 -1.58 -12.71 -2.67
CA CYS A 136 -0.53 -11.73 -2.90
C CYS A 136 -1.09 -10.49 -3.61
N ILE A 137 -0.66 -9.31 -3.18
CA ILE A 137 -0.92 -8.05 -3.86
C ILE A 137 0.38 -7.60 -4.50
N ILE A 138 0.35 -7.32 -5.81
CA ILE A 138 1.53 -6.90 -6.55
C ILE A 138 1.35 -5.45 -6.99
N ILE A 139 2.27 -4.60 -6.56
CA ILE A 139 2.29 -3.18 -6.87
C ILE A 139 3.47 -2.93 -7.80
N VAL A 140 3.15 -2.59 -9.05
CA VAL A 140 4.13 -2.47 -10.13
C VAL A 140 4.24 -1.02 -10.55
N GLY A 141 5.47 -0.56 -10.73
CA GLY A 141 5.76 0.73 -11.36
C GLY A 141 6.79 0.58 -12.48
N THR A 142 6.70 1.43 -13.48
CA THR A 142 7.69 1.46 -14.57
C THR A 142 9.02 2.06 -14.11
N ASN A 143 9.00 2.76 -13.00
CA ASN A 143 10.16 3.25 -12.24
C ASN A 143 9.76 3.38 -10.78
N GLU A 144 10.67 3.80 -9.90
CA GLU A 144 10.37 3.89 -8.47
C GLU A 144 9.36 4.98 -8.12
N ASP A 145 9.32 6.09 -8.85
CA ASP A 145 8.28 7.11 -8.64
C ASP A 145 6.89 6.55 -8.97
N GLU A 146 6.80 5.70 -9.98
CA GLU A 146 5.56 5.02 -10.35
C GLU A 146 5.18 3.95 -9.33
N ILE A 147 6.14 3.30 -8.65
CA ILE A 147 5.84 2.41 -7.52
C ILE A 147 5.16 3.19 -6.40
N ILE A 148 5.62 4.40 -6.09
CA ILE A 148 4.99 5.25 -5.07
C ILE A 148 3.56 5.60 -5.48
N ARG A 149 3.35 5.99 -6.74
CA ARG A 149 2.02 6.31 -7.27
C ARG A 149 1.09 5.09 -7.19
N ALA A 150 1.56 3.93 -7.57
CA ALA A 150 0.78 2.69 -7.49
C ALA A 150 0.47 2.29 -6.05
N ALA A 151 1.40 2.49 -5.11
CA ALA A 151 1.16 2.26 -3.69
C ALA A 151 0.07 3.19 -3.14
N ASP A 152 0.11 4.47 -3.48
CA ASP A 152 -0.94 5.41 -3.08
C ASP A 152 -2.29 5.05 -3.71
N ARG A 153 -2.29 4.63 -4.98
CA ARG A 153 -3.50 4.14 -5.65
C ARG A 153 -4.12 2.95 -4.91
N PHE A 154 -3.29 2.00 -4.51
CA PHE A 154 -3.71 0.85 -3.70
C PHE A 154 -4.32 1.31 -2.36
N ILE A 155 -3.69 2.25 -1.67
CA ILE A 155 -4.18 2.77 -0.39
C ILE A 155 -5.55 3.43 -0.55
N TYR A 156 -5.75 4.25 -1.57
CA TYR A 156 -7.05 4.86 -1.83
C TYR A 156 -8.13 3.83 -2.16
N GLN A 157 -7.77 2.77 -2.87
CA GLN A 157 -8.67 1.64 -3.13
C GLN A 157 -9.03 0.93 -1.82
N LEU A 158 -8.03 0.67 -0.98
CA LEU A 158 -8.20 0.00 0.31
C LEU A 158 -9.14 0.79 1.23
N LEU A 159 -9.00 2.11 1.27
CA LEU A 159 -9.83 3.01 2.07
C LEU A 159 -11.22 3.26 1.47
N GLY A 160 -11.49 2.79 0.26
CA GLY A 160 -12.76 3.01 -0.43
C GLY A 160 -12.92 4.41 -1.02
N ILE A 161 -11.85 5.20 -1.09
CA ILE A 161 -11.85 6.55 -1.67
C ILE A 161 -11.87 6.47 -3.20
N MET A 162 -11.18 5.51 -3.77
CA MET A 162 -11.18 5.19 -5.20
C MET A 162 -11.73 3.78 -5.42
N LYS A 163 -12.35 3.56 -6.56
CA LYS A 163 -12.90 2.25 -6.96
C LYS A 163 -12.17 1.68 -8.17
#